data_4fc0e637c86f3a931e55462e5658ecd7
#
_entry.id   4fc0e637c86f3a931e55462e5658ecd7
#
_cell.length_a   1.000
_cell.length_b   1.000
_cell.length_c   1.000
_cell.angle_alpha   90.00
_cell.angle_beta   90.00
_cell.angle_gamma   90.00
#
_symmetry.space_group_name_H-M   'P 1'
#
loop_
_entity.id
_entity.type
_entity.pdbx_description
1 polymer ?
#
loop_
_entity_poly.entity_id
_entity_poly.type
_entity_poly.pdbx_seq_one_letter_code
_entity_poly.pdbx_strand_id
1 'polypeptide(L)'
;MRVLWYSDIMKFLELGVYPDGADKRERRSIRMMAMQYILCRGQLYRRSFDSIHLHCLKKEEVERVIEEVHQGICGPHMSERMLAKKILRIGYYWSTMETDCVDFVKSCHECQNTCKLEPRPPSELYNMAFP
;
A
#
# COMPACT_ATOMS: atom_id res chain seq x y z
N MET A 1 -3.79 -3.54 -21.55
CA MET A 1 -3.75 -3.97 -20.19
C MET A 1 -2.48 -3.56 -19.47
N ARG A 2 -2.65 -3.09 -18.28
CA ARG A 2 -1.51 -2.53 -17.55
C ARG A 2 -0.81 -3.59 -16.73
N VAL A 3 0.48 -3.69 -16.89
CA VAL A 3 1.27 -4.67 -16.15
C VAL A 3 1.59 -4.16 -14.76
N LEU A 4 1.99 -2.91 -14.67
CA LEU A 4 2.34 -2.30 -13.39
C LEU A 4 1.42 -1.11 -13.15
N TRP A 5 0.99 -0.97 -11.90
CA TRP A 5 0.06 0.12 -11.56
C TRP A 5 0.69 1.50 -11.71
N TYR A 6 2.01 1.58 -11.66
CA TYR A 6 2.68 2.88 -11.70
C TYR A 6 3.51 3.10 -12.96
N SER A 7 3.42 2.20 -13.93
CA SER A 7 4.27 2.31 -15.11
C SER A 7 4.08 3.61 -15.89
N ASP A 8 2.84 4.09 -15.98
CA ASP A 8 2.57 5.34 -16.68
C ASP A 8 3.22 6.53 -15.98
N ILE A 9 3.18 6.51 -14.65
CA ILE A 9 3.78 7.57 -13.85
C ILE A 9 5.28 7.54 -13.98
N MET A 10 5.87 6.36 -13.93
CA MET A 10 7.31 6.22 -14.09
C MET A 10 7.79 6.72 -15.44
N LYS A 11 7.09 6.36 -16.50
CA LYS A 11 7.46 6.80 -17.83
C LYS A 11 7.40 8.32 -17.97
N PHE A 12 6.35 8.88 -17.38
CA PHE A 12 6.23 10.33 -17.42
C PHE A 12 7.37 11.01 -16.65
N LEU A 13 7.70 10.50 -15.47
CA LEU A 13 8.77 11.10 -14.66
C LEU A 13 10.13 10.90 -15.28
N GLU A 14 10.34 9.79 -15.94
CA GLU A 14 11.64 9.48 -16.51
C GLU A 14 11.83 10.12 -17.89
N LEU A 15 10.82 10.03 -18.74
CA LEU A 15 10.93 10.41 -20.15
C LEU A 15 10.05 11.57 -20.57
N GLY A 16 9.11 11.95 -19.72
CA GLY A 16 8.17 13.01 -20.08
C GLY A 16 7.13 12.60 -21.10
N VAL A 17 6.89 11.30 -21.25
CA VAL A 17 5.96 10.80 -22.25
C VAL A 17 4.69 10.26 -21.61
N TYR A 18 3.61 10.29 -22.38
CA TYR A 18 2.32 9.77 -21.95
C TYR A 18 2.05 8.44 -22.61
N PRO A 19 1.12 7.66 -22.08
CA PRO A 19 0.71 6.41 -22.74
C PRO A 19 0.13 6.70 -24.10
N ASP A 20 0.30 5.76 -25.01
CA ASP A 20 -0.25 5.90 -26.35
C ASP A 20 -1.76 6.06 -26.28
N GLY A 21 -2.26 7.00 -27.05
CA GLY A 21 -3.70 7.24 -27.09
C GLY A 21 -4.27 8.01 -25.93
N ALA A 22 -3.43 8.54 -25.05
CA ALA A 22 -3.92 9.30 -23.91
C ALA A 22 -4.54 10.61 -24.39
N ASP A 23 -5.76 10.87 -23.93
CA ASP A 23 -6.43 12.12 -24.26
C ASP A 23 -6.03 13.22 -23.28
N LYS A 24 -6.60 14.39 -23.44
CA LYS A 24 -6.29 15.53 -22.59
C LYS A 24 -6.51 15.27 -21.11
N ARG A 25 -7.61 14.61 -20.82
CA ARG A 25 -7.99 14.32 -19.44
C ARG A 25 -7.00 13.34 -18.81
N GLU A 26 -6.65 12.31 -19.55
CA GLU A 26 -5.72 11.32 -19.06
C GLU A 26 -4.34 11.92 -18.84
N ARG A 27 -3.88 12.76 -19.75
CA ARG A 27 -2.60 13.44 -19.61
C ARG A 27 -2.56 14.29 -18.36
N ARG A 28 -3.66 15.00 -18.12
CA ARG A 28 -3.75 15.85 -16.94
C ARG A 28 -3.72 15.00 -15.67
N SER A 29 -4.44 13.88 -15.68
CA SER A 29 -4.45 12.98 -14.52
C SER A 29 -3.04 12.47 -14.21
N ILE A 30 -2.31 12.10 -15.24
CA ILE A 30 -0.94 11.59 -15.05
C ILE A 30 -0.06 12.69 -14.47
N ARG A 31 -0.16 13.90 -14.99
CA ARG A 31 0.63 15.02 -14.46
C ARG A 31 0.31 15.27 -13.00
N MET A 32 -0.96 15.28 -12.65
CA MET A 32 -1.37 15.53 -11.27
C MET A 32 -0.91 14.44 -10.34
N MET A 33 -1.04 13.20 -10.76
CA MET A 33 -0.57 12.08 -9.96
C MET A 33 0.94 12.09 -9.81
N ALA A 34 1.63 12.42 -10.88
CA ALA A 34 3.10 12.43 -10.85
C ALA A 34 3.67 13.41 -9.85
N MET A 35 2.91 14.43 -9.51
CA MET A 35 3.36 15.39 -8.50
C MET A 35 3.52 14.77 -7.12
N GLN A 36 2.87 13.65 -6.88
CA GLN A 36 2.94 12.97 -5.59
C GLN A 36 4.05 11.93 -5.53
N TYR A 37 4.80 11.76 -6.62
CA TYR A 37 5.80 10.71 -6.70
C TYR A 37 7.16 11.28 -7.03
N ILE A 38 8.19 10.52 -6.69
CA ILE A 38 9.58 10.85 -6.98
C ILE A 38 10.24 9.63 -7.58
N LEU A 39 11.00 9.85 -8.65
CA LEU A 39 11.79 8.78 -9.25
C LEU A 39 13.24 8.96 -8.83
N CYS A 40 13.81 7.93 -8.22
CA CYS A 40 15.19 7.98 -7.76
C CYS A 40 15.87 6.64 -8.04
N ARG A 41 16.94 6.71 -8.82
CA ARG A 41 17.71 5.51 -9.18
C ARG A 41 16.85 4.38 -9.74
N GLY A 42 15.92 4.73 -10.61
CA GLY A 42 15.05 3.75 -11.23
C GLY A 42 13.96 3.21 -10.32
N GLN A 43 13.84 3.73 -9.12
CA GLN A 43 12.82 3.30 -8.16
C GLN A 43 11.82 4.42 -7.95
N LEU A 44 10.55 4.05 -7.88
CA LEU A 44 9.49 5.03 -7.66
C LEU A 44 9.15 5.11 -6.18
N TYR A 45 9.02 6.35 -5.69
CA TYR A 45 8.64 6.62 -4.30
C TYR A 45 7.46 7.56 -4.27
N ARG A 46 6.59 7.37 -3.31
CA ARG A 46 5.48 8.28 -3.10
C ARG A 46 5.82 9.24 -1.97
N ARG A 47 5.49 10.52 -2.18
CA ARG A 47 5.67 11.52 -1.13
C ARG A 47 4.59 11.37 -0.08
N SER A 48 4.99 11.34 1.18
CA SER A 48 4.08 11.39 2.29
C SER A 48 4.03 12.82 2.80
N PHE A 49 2.94 13.21 3.42
CA PHE A 49 2.85 14.59 3.90
C PHE A 49 3.76 14.87 5.08
N ASP A 50 4.32 13.87 5.70
CA ASP A 50 5.32 14.08 6.76
C ASP A 50 6.75 13.99 6.21
N SER A 51 6.90 14.20 4.92
CA SER A 51 8.19 14.25 4.22
C SER A 51 8.94 12.93 4.14
N ILE A 52 8.28 11.84 4.47
CA ILE A 52 8.86 10.52 4.30
C ILE A 52 8.49 10.01 2.91
N HIS A 53 9.46 9.40 2.25
CA HIS A 53 9.22 8.84 0.92
C HIS A 53 8.93 7.35 1.04
N LEU A 54 7.78 6.93 0.52
CA LEU A 54 7.36 5.54 0.58
C LEU A 54 7.76 4.82 -0.69
N HIS A 55 8.46 3.70 -0.53
CA HIS A 55 8.90 2.91 -1.67
C HIS A 55 7.71 2.20 -2.31
N CYS A 56 7.48 2.48 -3.59
CA CYS A 56 6.35 1.89 -4.32
C CYS A 56 6.69 0.47 -4.74
N LEU A 57 5.82 -0.46 -4.37
CA LEU A 57 6.04 -1.87 -4.64
C LEU A 57 5.42 -2.29 -5.95
N LYS A 58 6.08 -3.22 -6.62
CA LYS A 58 5.54 -3.87 -7.80
C LYS A 58 4.60 -4.97 -7.35
N LYS A 59 3.73 -5.38 -8.27
CA LYS A 59 2.73 -6.37 -7.94
C LYS A 59 3.34 -7.65 -7.37
N GLU A 60 4.45 -8.10 -7.93
CA GLU A 60 5.07 -9.33 -7.45
C GLU A 60 5.67 -9.19 -6.06
N GLU A 61 5.96 -7.98 -5.63
CA GLU A 61 6.53 -7.75 -4.31
C GLU A 61 5.46 -7.62 -3.23
N VAL A 62 4.26 -7.25 -3.63
CA VAL A 62 3.18 -6.93 -2.70
C VAL A 62 2.83 -8.11 -1.81
N GLU A 63 2.61 -9.27 -2.40
CA GLU A 63 2.21 -10.44 -1.63
C GLU A 63 3.26 -10.83 -0.60
N ARG A 64 4.52 -10.76 -1.00
CA ARG A 64 5.60 -11.12 -0.09
C ARG A 64 5.67 -10.16 1.09
N VAL A 65 5.53 -8.86 0.82
CA VAL A 65 5.59 -7.87 1.88
C VAL A 65 4.43 -8.03 2.84
N ILE A 66 3.22 -8.22 2.31
CA ILE A 66 2.06 -8.42 3.16
C ILE A 66 2.26 -9.63 4.06
N GLU A 67 2.74 -10.72 3.48
CA GLU A 67 2.96 -11.95 4.21
C GLU A 67 3.99 -11.78 5.32
N GLU A 68 5.11 -11.16 4.99
CA GLU A 68 6.16 -10.95 5.97
C GLU A 68 5.71 -10.07 7.14
N VAL A 69 5.04 -8.98 6.83
CA VAL A 69 4.57 -8.08 7.86
C VAL A 69 3.49 -8.74 8.69
N HIS A 70 2.57 -9.43 8.03
CA HIS A 70 1.49 -10.10 8.72
C HIS A 70 2.00 -11.18 9.68
N GLN A 71 2.95 -11.98 9.22
CA GLN A 71 3.50 -13.04 10.07
C GLN A 71 4.24 -12.50 11.28
N GLY A 72 4.89 -11.36 11.10
CA GLY A 72 5.66 -10.78 12.19
C GLY A 72 4.80 -10.18 13.29
N ILE A 73 3.58 -9.82 12.97
CA ILE A 73 2.72 -9.13 13.93
C ILE A 73 1.31 -9.72 14.01
N CYS A 74 1.09 -10.84 13.35
CA CYS A 74 -0.21 -11.47 13.37
C CYS A 74 -0.59 -11.90 14.79
N GLY A 75 -1.79 -11.57 15.17
CA GLY A 75 -2.27 -11.90 16.50
C GLY A 75 -3.74 -11.59 16.61
N PRO A 76 -4.27 -11.70 17.81
CA PRO A 76 -5.72 -11.56 18.02
C PRO A 76 -6.29 -10.20 17.63
N HIS A 77 -5.44 -9.21 17.49
CA HIS A 77 -5.92 -7.86 17.20
C HIS A 77 -5.60 -7.37 15.81
N MET A 78 -5.09 -8.25 14.96
CA MET A 78 -4.72 -7.85 13.62
C MET A 78 -5.96 -7.56 12.80
N SER A 79 -6.01 -6.38 12.23
CA SER A 79 -7.06 -6.00 11.31
C SER A 79 -6.41 -5.51 10.02
N GLU A 80 -7.22 -5.39 8.99
CA GLU A 80 -6.73 -4.90 7.71
C GLU A 80 -6.15 -3.50 7.83
N ARG A 81 -6.73 -2.68 8.69
CA ARG A 81 -6.22 -1.32 8.94
C ARG A 81 -4.87 -1.34 9.61
N MET A 82 -4.73 -2.19 10.61
CA MET A 82 -3.46 -2.31 11.32
C MET A 82 -2.38 -2.80 10.39
N LEU A 83 -2.71 -3.76 9.55
CA LEU A 83 -1.75 -4.30 8.60
C LEU A 83 -1.29 -3.22 7.64
N ALA A 84 -2.21 -2.48 7.05
CA ALA A 84 -1.86 -1.41 6.12
C ALA A 84 -1.01 -0.34 6.80
N LYS A 85 -1.39 0.07 8.00
CA LYS A 85 -0.63 1.08 8.74
C LYS A 85 0.79 0.61 9.03
N LYS A 86 0.93 -0.66 9.39
CA LYS A 86 2.25 -1.21 9.68
C LYS A 86 3.13 -1.18 8.45
N ILE A 87 2.57 -1.57 7.31
CA ILE A 87 3.31 -1.56 6.06
C ILE A 87 3.73 -0.14 5.69
N LEU A 88 2.84 0.82 5.85
CA LEU A 88 3.18 2.22 5.61
C LEU A 88 4.29 2.71 6.52
N ARG A 89 4.27 2.30 7.78
CA ARG A 89 5.31 2.67 8.73
C ARG A 89 6.67 2.15 8.34
N ILE A 90 6.70 0.95 7.78
CA ILE A 90 7.94 0.36 7.31
C ILE A 90 8.47 1.14 6.12
N GLY A 91 7.58 1.77 5.34
CA GLY A 91 7.99 2.61 4.24
C GLY A 91 7.60 2.09 2.88
N TYR A 92 6.57 1.27 2.79
CA TYR A 92 6.09 0.72 1.53
C TYR A 92 4.73 1.27 1.16
N TYR A 93 4.47 1.32 -0.14
CA TYR A 93 3.21 1.80 -0.65
C TYR A 93 2.87 1.16 -1.99
N TRP A 94 1.59 0.95 -2.25
CA TRP A 94 1.07 0.64 -3.57
C TRP A 94 -0.39 1.05 -3.61
N SER A 95 -0.91 1.27 -4.82
CA SER A 95 -2.20 1.96 -4.98
C SER A 95 -3.41 1.21 -4.42
N THR A 96 -3.39 -0.12 -4.43
CA THR A 96 -4.51 -0.93 -3.95
C THR A 96 -4.22 -1.52 -2.57
N MET A 97 -3.42 -0.84 -1.81
CA MET A 97 -2.93 -1.30 -0.52
C MET A 97 -4.02 -1.71 0.44
N GLU A 98 -5.02 -0.87 0.60
CA GLU A 98 -6.10 -1.14 1.54
C GLU A 98 -6.90 -2.38 1.14
N THR A 99 -7.26 -2.46 -0.14
CA THR A 99 -8.02 -3.60 -0.64
C THR A 99 -7.24 -4.90 -0.49
N ASP A 100 -5.97 -4.86 -0.85
CA ASP A 100 -5.13 -6.05 -0.77
C ASP A 100 -4.97 -6.53 0.66
N CYS A 101 -4.82 -5.61 1.60
CA CYS A 101 -4.72 -5.96 3.00
C CYS A 101 -6.02 -6.54 3.53
N VAL A 102 -7.14 -5.99 3.13
CA VAL A 102 -8.45 -6.52 3.51
C VAL A 102 -8.59 -7.95 3.02
N ASP A 103 -8.28 -8.17 1.75
CA ASP A 103 -8.40 -9.50 1.16
C ASP A 103 -7.50 -10.51 1.85
N PHE A 104 -6.29 -10.10 2.19
CA PHE A 104 -5.35 -10.97 2.85
C PHE A 104 -5.84 -11.38 4.24
N VAL A 105 -6.30 -10.42 5.02
CA VAL A 105 -6.80 -10.70 6.37
C VAL A 105 -8.02 -11.60 6.32
N LYS A 106 -8.91 -11.37 5.37
CA LYS A 106 -10.11 -12.20 5.23
C LYS A 106 -9.78 -13.64 4.92
N SER A 107 -8.72 -13.89 4.19
CA SER A 107 -8.34 -15.24 3.85
C SER A 107 -7.38 -15.88 4.86
N CYS A 108 -6.96 -15.14 5.86
CA CYS A 108 -6.07 -15.70 6.88
C CYS A 108 -6.86 -16.46 7.93
N HIS A 109 -6.61 -17.73 8.01
CA HIS A 109 -7.31 -18.60 8.96
C HIS A 109 -7.11 -18.18 10.39
N GLU A 110 -5.89 -17.86 10.73
CA GLU A 110 -5.57 -17.50 12.12
C GLU A 110 -6.26 -16.22 12.55
N CYS A 111 -6.25 -15.21 11.69
CA CYS A 111 -6.91 -13.96 12.01
C CYS A 111 -8.42 -14.13 12.13
N GLN A 112 -9.01 -14.91 11.25
CA GLN A 112 -10.44 -15.16 11.29
C GLN A 112 -10.85 -15.89 12.55
N ASN A 113 -10.13 -16.94 12.88
CA ASN A 113 -10.43 -17.73 14.06
C ASN A 113 -10.27 -16.92 15.33
N THR A 114 -9.20 -16.16 15.41
CA THR A 114 -8.93 -15.35 16.59
C THR A 114 -10.00 -14.29 16.80
N CYS A 115 -10.40 -13.64 15.72
CA CYS A 115 -11.44 -12.62 15.81
C CYS A 115 -12.76 -13.18 16.28
N LYS A 116 -13.06 -14.41 15.90
CA LYS A 116 -14.31 -15.05 16.31
C LYS A 116 -14.29 -15.50 17.75
N LEU A 117 -13.17 -15.97 18.20
CA LEU A 117 -13.05 -16.58 19.52
C LEU A 117 -12.90 -15.58 20.65
N GLU A 118 -12.37 -14.42 20.34
CA GLU A 118 -12.04 -13.45 21.39
C GLU A 118 -12.50 -12.05 21.05
N PRO A 119 -13.77 -11.78 21.22
CA PRO A 119 -14.22 -10.41 21.09
C PRO A 119 -13.62 -9.55 22.19
N ARG A 120 -13.25 -8.33 21.86
CA ARG A 120 -12.60 -7.47 22.82
C ARG A 120 -13.28 -6.14 22.95
N PRO A 121 -13.25 -5.55 24.15
CA PRO A 121 -13.83 -4.24 24.32
C PRO A 121 -13.09 -3.19 23.51
N PRO A 122 -13.79 -2.20 22.98
CA PRO A 122 -13.13 -1.15 22.21
C PRO A 122 -12.05 -0.40 22.98
N SER A 123 -12.21 -0.28 24.29
CA SER A 123 -11.20 0.43 25.07
C SER A 123 -9.85 -0.26 25.04
N GLU A 124 -9.83 -1.56 25.03
CA GLU A 124 -8.58 -2.29 24.92
C GLU A 124 -7.90 -2.04 23.59
N LEU A 125 -8.69 -2.00 22.53
CA LEU A 125 -8.16 -1.75 21.22
C LEU A 125 -7.56 -0.36 21.11
N TYR A 126 -8.19 0.59 21.76
CA TYR A 126 -7.66 1.95 21.78
C TYR A 126 -6.28 2.00 22.40
N ASN A 127 -6.16 1.38 23.55
CA ASN A 127 -4.88 1.42 24.25
C ASN A 127 -3.78 0.81 23.44
N MET A 128 -4.10 -0.18 22.64
CA MET A 128 -3.11 -0.86 21.82
C MET A 128 -2.81 -0.13 20.53
N ALA A 129 -3.68 0.74 20.12
CA ALA A 129 -3.51 1.44 18.85
C ALA A 129 -2.45 2.54 18.92
N PHE A 130 -2.09 2.98 20.09
CA PHE A 130 -1.16 4.09 20.21
C PHE A 130 0.25 3.62 20.44
N PRO A 131 1.16 4.12 19.62
CA PRO A 131 2.57 3.82 19.82
C PRO A 131 3.10 4.55 21.01
#